data_4d116a3d2673ab22a003a6d737162c39
#
_entry.id   4d116a3d2673ab22a003a6d737162c39
#
_cell.length_a   1.000
_cell.length_b   1.000
_cell.length_c   1.000
_cell.angle_alpha   90.00
_cell.angle_beta   90.00
_cell.angle_gamma   90.00
#
_symmetry.space_group_name_H-M   'P 1'
#
loop_
_entity.id
_entity.type
_entity.pdbx_description
1 polymer ?
#
loop_
_entity_poly.entity_id
_entity_poly.type
_entity_poly.pdbx_seq_one_letter_code
_entity_poly.pdbx_strand_id
1 'polypeptide(L)'
;GNFYKNGKGFAEDYRQAFYWYKKVAEQGDAGAQLNIAVMFEYGKGVREDYGQAFHWYKKAAVQGQAEAQNSLGWMYENGKGVKQDYANAIIWYKKAAEQGNANALLNLGIIYKNGKGIGEDFTQSFYWYKKVAELGDAKAQLNLGVMYEYGKGVDEDYQQAVYWYKKAAEQGDTRAQLNLAVMFKFGIGVIEDFSQSVLWYKKAAEQGDTKAQLNLAEMYASGEGVPENFVLAYKWANLASAHGRDKAKALKNEIRKRMTREQIAEAQKLSLDWEKSLTGE
;
A
#
# COMPACT_ATOMS: atom_id res chain seq x y z
N GLY A 1 6.76 13.26 -30.53
CA GLY A 1 6.17 12.28 -29.65
C GLY A 1 5.39 12.90 -28.51
N ASN A 2 6.06 13.70 -27.67
CA ASN A 2 5.45 14.27 -26.44
C ASN A 2 4.21 15.15 -26.69
N PHE A 3 4.18 15.93 -27.76
CA PHE A 3 3.00 16.74 -28.12
C PHE A 3 1.75 15.89 -28.36
N TYR A 4 1.88 14.78 -29.04
CA TYR A 4 0.77 13.87 -29.36
C TYR A 4 0.37 13.00 -28.15
N LYS A 5 1.33 12.61 -27.31
CA LYS A 5 1.06 11.83 -26.08
C LYS A 5 0.26 12.62 -25.04
N ASN A 6 0.53 13.92 -24.91
CA ASN A 6 -0.03 14.76 -23.85
C ASN A 6 -1.14 15.71 -24.35
N GLY A 7 -1.56 15.59 -25.60
CA GLY A 7 -2.62 16.41 -26.19
C GLY A 7 -2.33 17.93 -26.22
N LYS A 8 -1.08 18.36 -26.04
CA LYS A 8 -0.72 19.78 -26.07
C LYS A 8 -0.83 20.34 -27.49
N GLY A 9 -1.92 21.08 -27.73
CA GLY A 9 -2.21 21.69 -29.03
C GLY A 9 -2.90 20.79 -30.05
N PHE A 10 -3.09 19.50 -29.74
CA PHE A 10 -3.77 18.49 -30.57
C PHE A 10 -4.52 17.52 -29.68
N ALA A 11 -5.55 16.83 -30.20
CA ALA A 11 -6.12 15.67 -29.54
C ALA A 11 -5.03 14.60 -29.31
N GLU A 12 -5.14 13.82 -28.23
CA GLU A 12 -4.22 12.70 -28.00
C GLU A 12 -4.25 11.73 -29.18
N ASP A 13 -3.12 11.62 -29.88
CA ASP A 13 -2.95 10.68 -30.98
C ASP A 13 -1.74 9.79 -30.70
N TYR A 14 -2.03 8.66 -30.02
CA TYR A 14 -1.00 7.69 -29.68
C TYR A 14 -0.36 7.03 -30.91
N ARG A 15 -1.04 6.97 -32.08
CA ARG A 15 -0.44 6.41 -33.31
C ARG A 15 0.64 7.34 -33.87
N GLN A 16 0.37 8.64 -33.88
CA GLN A 16 1.37 9.64 -34.27
C GLN A 16 2.51 9.71 -33.24
N ALA A 17 2.18 9.64 -31.95
CA ALA A 17 3.20 9.59 -30.89
C ALA A 17 4.12 8.38 -31.08
N PHE A 18 3.56 7.19 -31.32
CA PHE A 18 4.29 5.96 -31.58
C PHE A 18 5.23 6.10 -32.80
N TYR A 19 4.72 6.62 -33.91
CA TYR A 19 5.52 6.82 -35.10
C TYR A 19 6.76 7.68 -34.85
N TRP A 20 6.60 8.82 -34.16
CA TRP A 20 7.69 9.73 -33.88
C TRP A 20 8.66 9.18 -32.82
N TYR A 21 8.17 8.56 -31.77
CA TYR A 21 9.04 7.91 -30.80
C TYR A 21 9.85 6.78 -31.42
N LYS A 22 9.25 5.99 -32.32
CA LYS A 22 9.95 4.89 -32.99
C LYS A 22 11.14 5.39 -33.79
N LYS A 23 10.96 6.46 -34.57
CA LYS A 23 12.06 7.08 -35.34
C LYS A 23 13.24 7.50 -34.46
N VAL A 24 12.96 8.09 -33.29
CA VAL A 24 14.00 8.57 -32.39
C VAL A 24 14.62 7.39 -31.60
N ALA A 25 13.82 6.41 -31.21
CA ALA A 25 14.28 5.21 -30.53
C ALA A 25 15.22 4.35 -31.38
N GLU A 26 14.94 4.27 -32.70
CA GLU A 26 15.79 3.59 -33.66
C GLU A 26 17.17 4.28 -33.85
N GLN A 27 17.25 5.59 -33.56
CA GLN A 27 18.50 6.37 -33.52
C GLN A 27 19.28 6.20 -32.22
N GLY A 28 18.75 5.42 -31.26
CA GLY A 28 19.45 5.09 -30.01
C GLY A 28 19.03 5.89 -28.79
N ASP A 29 18.10 6.86 -28.90
CA ASP A 29 17.66 7.67 -27.75
C ASP A 29 16.95 6.80 -26.69
N ALA A 30 17.53 6.77 -25.51
CA ALA A 30 17.07 5.92 -24.41
C ALA A 30 15.67 6.31 -23.87
N GLY A 31 15.35 7.61 -23.89
CA GLY A 31 14.05 8.11 -23.47
C GLY A 31 12.95 7.73 -24.46
N ALA A 32 13.24 7.80 -25.76
CA ALA A 32 12.32 7.34 -26.80
C ALA A 32 12.14 5.81 -26.76
N GLN A 33 13.21 5.05 -26.50
CA GLN A 33 13.15 3.60 -26.31
C GLN A 33 12.27 3.22 -25.11
N LEU A 34 12.38 3.91 -23.99
CA LEU A 34 11.50 3.75 -22.83
C LEU A 34 10.04 4.03 -23.23
N ASN A 35 9.76 5.14 -23.91
CA ASN A 35 8.39 5.47 -24.33
C ASN A 35 7.78 4.43 -25.28
N ILE A 36 8.55 3.92 -26.25
CA ILE A 36 8.12 2.85 -27.15
C ILE A 36 7.83 1.55 -26.38
N ALA A 37 8.68 1.19 -25.41
CA ALA A 37 8.47 0.03 -24.57
C ALA A 37 7.13 0.13 -23.80
N VAL A 38 6.86 1.28 -23.18
CA VAL A 38 5.58 1.56 -22.51
C VAL A 38 4.40 1.48 -23.46
N MET A 39 4.55 1.98 -24.69
CA MET A 39 3.47 1.92 -25.69
C MET A 39 3.14 0.49 -26.12
N PHE A 40 4.14 -0.38 -26.27
CA PHE A 40 3.92 -1.80 -26.52
C PHE A 40 3.35 -2.53 -25.30
N GLU A 41 3.77 -2.20 -24.08
CA GLU A 41 3.28 -2.81 -22.83
C GLU A 41 1.78 -2.57 -22.63
N TYR A 42 1.29 -1.36 -22.94
CA TYR A 42 -0.10 -0.95 -22.70
C TYR A 42 -0.96 -0.86 -23.99
N GLY A 43 -0.44 -1.24 -25.14
CA GLY A 43 -1.17 -1.17 -26.39
C GLY A 43 -1.55 0.26 -26.83
N LYS A 44 -0.75 1.28 -26.45
CA LYS A 44 -1.03 2.68 -26.76
C LYS A 44 -0.54 3.06 -28.17
N GLY A 45 -1.47 3.23 -29.11
CA GLY A 45 -1.19 3.56 -30.51
C GLY A 45 -0.59 2.41 -31.32
N VAL A 46 -0.40 1.25 -30.70
CA VAL A 46 0.08 0.00 -31.28
C VAL A 46 -0.58 -1.15 -30.53
N ARG A 47 -0.66 -2.33 -31.14
CA ARG A 47 -1.13 -3.53 -30.43
C ARG A 47 -0.18 -3.88 -29.29
N GLU A 48 -0.75 -4.29 -28.14
CA GLU A 48 0.02 -4.80 -27.00
C GLU A 48 0.93 -5.95 -27.43
N ASP A 49 2.21 -5.85 -27.06
CA ASP A 49 3.23 -6.86 -27.36
C ASP A 49 4.33 -6.80 -26.31
N TYR A 50 4.28 -7.72 -25.33
CA TYR A 50 5.30 -7.80 -24.28
C TYR A 50 6.69 -8.18 -24.80
N GLY A 51 6.80 -8.91 -25.92
CA GLY A 51 8.09 -9.22 -26.53
C GLY A 51 8.79 -7.97 -27.07
N GLN A 52 8.02 -7.11 -27.76
CA GLN A 52 8.50 -5.82 -28.22
C GLN A 52 8.79 -4.88 -27.03
N ALA A 53 7.92 -4.84 -26.02
CA ALA A 53 8.16 -4.06 -24.80
C ALA A 53 9.47 -4.47 -24.13
N PHE A 54 9.70 -5.77 -23.93
CA PHE A 54 10.94 -6.31 -23.38
C PHE A 54 12.18 -5.87 -24.19
N HIS A 55 12.11 -6.00 -25.51
CA HIS A 55 13.21 -5.60 -26.39
C HIS A 55 13.59 -4.12 -26.21
N TRP A 56 12.59 -3.23 -26.20
CA TRP A 56 12.84 -1.80 -26.08
C TRP A 56 13.23 -1.38 -24.66
N TYR A 57 12.61 -1.95 -23.63
CA TYR A 57 13.06 -1.76 -22.24
C TYR A 57 14.51 -2.18 -22.05
N LYS A 58 14.92 -3.33 -22.62
CA LYS A 58 16.30 -3.79 -22.53
C LYS A 58 17.29 -2.79 -23.15
N LYS A 59 16.94 -2.23 -24.32
CA LYS A 59 17.76 -1.20 -24.96
C LYS A 59 17.93 0.06 -24.08
N ALA A 60 16.83 0.57 -23.52
CA ALA A 60 16.86 1.72 -22.64
C ALA A 60 17.59 1.43 -21.31
N ALA A 61 17.36 0.24 -20.73
CA ALA A 61 17.96 -0.19 -19.46
C ALA A 61 19.48 -0.34 -19.54
N VAL A 62 20.00 -0.85 -20.66
CA VAL A 62 21.46 -0.96 -20.91
C VAL A 62 22.10 0.43 -20.99
N GLN A 63 21.37 1.45 -21.44
CA GLN A 63 21.83 2.85 -21.47
C GLN A 63 21.69 3.56 -20.10
N GLY A 64 21.25 2.83 -19.05
CA GLY A 64 21.20 3.37 -17.70
C GLY A 64 19.86 3.99 -17.30
N GLN A 65 18.81 3.94 -18.12
CA GLN A 65 17.50 4.46 -17.73
C GLN A 65 16.90 3.67 -16.55
N ALA A 66 16.81 4.29 -15.37
CA ALA A 66 16.38 3.62 -14.14
C ALA A 66 14.95 3.07 -14.23
N GLU A 67 14.02 3.80 -14.87
CA GLU A 67 12.65 3.33 -15.08
C GLU A 67 12.61 2.10 -15.99
N ALA A 68 13.41 2.09 -17.06
CA ALA A 68 13.51 0.93 -17.94
C ALA A 68 14.14 -0.28 -17.25
N GLN A 69 15.13 -0.05 -16.38
CA GLN A 69 15.75 -1.10 -15.56
C GLN A 69 14.73 -1.70 -14.60
N ASN A 70 13.94 -0.87 -13.92
CA ASN A 70 12.86 -1.35 -13.05
C ASN A 70 11.81 -2.15 -13.85
N SER A 71 11.35 -1.63 -15.00
CA SER A 71 10.38 -2.33 -15.85
C SER A 71 10.93 -3.66 -16.38
N LEU A 72 12.19 -3.69 -16.76
CA LEU A 72 12.86 -4.92 -17.21
C LEU A 72 12.95 -5.95 -16.07
N GLY A 73 13.24 -5.51 -14.84
CA GLY A 73 13.19 -6.34 -13.64
C GLY A 73 11.81 -6.95 -13.43
N TRP A 74 10.75 -6.14 -13.57
CA TRP A 74 9.36 -6.59 -13.46
C TRP A 74 8.99 -7.61 -14.56
N MET A 75 9.45 -7.41 -15.78
CA MET A 75 9.21 -8.36 -16.87
C MET A 75 9.87 -9.71 -16.61
N TYR A 76 11.10 -9.73 -16.09
CA TYR A 76 11.75 -10.97 -15.66
C TYR A 76 11.04 -11.62 -14.46
N GLU A 77 10.61 -10.84 -13.46
CA GLU A 77 9.88 -11.35 -12.29
C GLU A 77 8.58 -12.03 -12.70
N ASN A 78 7.85 -11.47 -13.67
CA ASN A 78 6.51 -11.93 -14.04
C ASN A 78 6.47 -12.80 -15.33
N GLY A 79 7.60 -13.00 -15.99
CA GLY A 79 7.66 -13.77 -17.23
C GLY A 79 6.93 -13.09 -18.39
N LYS A 80 6.92 -11.75 -18.44
CA LYS A 80 6.25 -10.98 -19.48
C LYS A 80 7.19 -10.69 -20.65
N GLY A 81 6.90 -11.27 -21.81
CA GLY A 81 7.74 -11.12 -22.99
C GLY A 81 9.10 -11.82 -22.92
N VAL A 82 9.38 -12.52 -21.83
CA VAL A 82 10.60 -13.26 -21.54
C VAL A 82 10.28 -14.39 -20.57
N LYS A 83 11.10 -15.44 -20.53
CA LYS A 83 10.98 -16.48 -19.50
C LYS A 83 11.22 -15.88 -18.12
N GLN A 84 10.36 -16.25 -17.15
CA GLN A 84 10.49 -15.81 -15.77
C GLN A 84 11.89 -16.16 -15.21
N ASP A 85 12.53 -15.16 -14.60
CA ASP A 85 13.88 -15.30 -14.03
C ASP A 85 14.07 -14.29 -12.89
N TYR A 86 13.93 -14.75 -11.65
CA TYR A 86 14.08 -13.89 -10.47
C TYR A 86 15.52 -13.40 -10.27
N ALA A 87 16.53 -14.14 -10.68
CA ALA A 87 17.92 -13.70 -10.57
C ALA A 87 18.17 -12.48 -11.47
N ASN A 88 17.73 -12.55 -12.73
CA ASN A 88 17.79 -11.40 -13.63
C ASN A 88 16.90 -10.24 -13.16
N ALA A 89 15.72 -10.51 -12.60
CA ALA A 89 14.87 -9.46 -12.01
C ALA A 89 15.62 -8.69 -10.92
N ILE A 90 16.25 -9.37 -9.98
CA ILE A 90 17.04 -8.76 -8.90
C ILE A 90 18.21 -7.93 -9.44
N ILE A 91 18.92 -8.43 -10.45
CA ILE A 91 20.03 -7.68 -11.06
C ILE A 91 19.53 -6.33 -11.61
N TRP A 92 18.42 -6.34 -12.35
CA TRP A 92 17.90 -5.14 -12.95
C TRP A 92 17.27 -4.18 -11.93
N TYR A 93 16.56 -4.72 -10.94
CA TYR A 93 16.06 -3.91 -9.83
C TYR A 93 17.20 -3.26 -9.03
N LYS A 94 18.32 -3.97 -8.75
CA LYS A 94 19.49 -3.39 -8.09
C LYS A 94 20.06 -2.22 -8.86
N LYS A 95 20.23 -2.35 -10.18
CA LYS A 95 20.72 -1.24 -11.03
C LYS A 95 19.80 -0.02 -10.96
N ALA A 96 18.48 -0.21 -10.99
CA ALA A 96 17.53 0.88 -10.84
C ALA A 96 17.56 1.49 -9.44
N ALA A 97 17.66 0.65 -8.41
CA ALA A 97 17.72 1.04 -7.01
C ALA A 97 18.97 1.85 -6.66
N GLU A 98 20.13 1.53 -7.27
CA GLU A 98 21.38 2.30 -7.15
C GLU A 98 21.23 3.74 -7.66
N GLN A 99 20.30 3.97 -8.58
CA GLN A 99 19.93 5.29 -9.09
C GLN A 99 18.78 5.95 -8.30
N GLY A 100 18.36 5.35 -7.17
CA GLY A 100 17.29 5.89 -6.31
C GLY A 100 15.87 5.63 -6.83
N ASN A 101 15.66 4.69 -7.75
CA ASN A 101 14.31 4.36 -8.21
C ASN A 101 13.51 3.69 -7.07
N ALA A 102 12.52 4.41 -6.52
CA ALA A 102 11.74 3.97 -5.36
C ALA A 102 10.97 2.66 -5.62
N ASN A 103 10.44 2.47 -6.83
CA ASN A 103 9.74 1.23 -7.18
C ASN A 103 10.69 0.03 -7.17
N ALA A 104 11.91 0.19 -7.67
CA ALA A 104 12.91 -0.87 -7.67
C ALA A 104 13.35 -1.23 -6.26
N LEU A 105 13.57 -0.23 -5.40
CA LEU A 105 13.85 -0.44 -3.97
C LEU A 105 12.73 -1.24 -3.29
N LEU A 106 11.48 -0.86 -3.53
CA LEU A 106 10.30 -1.55 -2.98
C LEU A 106 10.21 -2.99 -3.50
N ASN A 107 10.40 -3.20 -4.80
CA ASN A 107 10.36 -4.53 -5.43
C ASN A 107 11.44 -5.45 -4.84
N LEU A 108 12.65 -4.95 -4.61
CA LEU A 108 13.71 -5.71 -3.93
C LEU A 108 13.29 -6.11 -2.52
N GLY A 109 12.73 -5.19 -1.73
CA GLY A 109 12.20 -5.48 -0.40
C GLY A 109 11.17 -6.62 -0.43
N ILE A 110 10.26 -6.59 -1.40
CA ILE A 110 9.21 -7.61 -1.58
C ILE A 110 9.79 -8.96 -2.02
N ILE A 111 10.71 -8.96 -2.99
CA ILE A 111 11.32 -10.21 -3.50
C ILE A 111 12.08 -10.94 -2.40
N TYR A 112 12.91 -10.23 -1.64
CA TYR A 112 13.66 -10.81 -0.54
C TYR A 112 12.78 -11.28 0.62
N LYS A 113 11.71 -10.51 0.94
CA LYS A 113 10.71 -10.91 1.95
C LYS A 113 10.00 -12.21 1.60
N ASN A 114 9.61 -12.36 0.34
CA ASN A 114 8.80 -13.49 -0.12
C ASN A 114 9.64 -14.69 -0.58
N GLY A 115 10.95 -14.55 -0.66
CA GLY A 115 11.88 -15.60 -1.08
C GLY A 115 11.69 -16.09 -2.50
N LYS A 116 11.08 -15.29 -3.37
CA LYS A 116 10.76 -15.71 -4.74
C LYS A 116 12.03 -16.07 -5.52
N GLY A 117 12.22 -17.34 -5.79
CA GLY A 117 13.34 -17.89 -6.57
C GLY A 117 14.71 -17.87 -5.91
N ILE A 118 14.83 -17.36 -4.67
CA ILE A 118 16.12 -17.21 -3.96
C ILE A 118 16.08 -17.64 -2.49
N GLY A 119 14.91 -18.02 -1.97
CA GLY A 119 14.70 -18.18 -0.53
C GLY A 119 14.45 -16.82 0.18
N GLU A 120 13.80 -16.86 1.35
CA GLU A 120 13.55 -15.66 2.15
C GLU A 120 14.86 -15.12 2.73
N ASP A 121 15.08 -13.82 2.59
CA ASP A 121 16.18 -13.08 3.21
C ASP A 121 15.64 -11.81 3.84
N PHE A 122 15.23 -11.90 5.10
CA PHE A 122 14.65 -10.78 5.82
C PHE A 122 15.68 -9.67 6.08
N THR A 123 16.97 -9.97 6.15
CA THR A 123 18.02 -8.95 6.33
C THR A 123 18.13 -8.08 5.08
N GLN A 124 18.14 -8.68 3.89
CA GLN A 124 18.08 -7.92 2.64
C GLN A 124 16.76 -7.19 2.49
N SER A 125 15.64 -7.82 2.82
CA SER A 125 14.33 -7.18 2.80
C SER A 125 14.30 -5.93 3.68
N PHE A 126 14.78 -6.03 4.92
CA PHE A 126 14.90 -4.90 5.85
C PHE A 126 15.74 -3.76 5.27
N TYR A 127 16.92 -4.07 4.74
CA TYR A 127 17.80 -3.08 4.12
C TYR A 127 17.09 -2.28 3.03
N TRP A 128 16.38 -2.97 2.13
CA TRP A 128 15.71 -2.31 1.01
C TRP A 128 14.47 -1.53 1.47
N TYR A 129 13.64 -2.10 2.34
CA TYR A 129 12.48 -1.38 2.90
C TYR A 129 12.90 -0.13 3.69
N LYS A 130 14.01 -0.19 4.43
CA LYS A 130 14.52 0.97 5.17
C LYS A 130 14.82 2.14 4.24
N LYS A 131 15.50 1.88 3.13
CA LYS A 131 15.77 2.93 2.11
C LYS A 131 14.49 3.56 1.57
N VAL A 132 13.49 2.76 1.25
CA VAL A 132 12.21 3.28 0.74
C VAL A 132 11.43 4.04 1.81
N ALA A 133 11.42 3.53 3.03
CA ALA A 133 10.74 4.16 4.17
C ALA A 133 11.34 5.54 4.52
N GLU A 134 12.66 5.67 4.40
CA GLU A 134 13.38 6.94 4.57
C GLU A 134 13.03 7.96 3.47
N LEU A 135 12.65 7.51 2.28
CA LEU A 135 12.11 8.34 1.20
C LEU A 135 10.64 8.75 1.41
N GLY A 136 9.99 8.21 2.45
CA GLY A 136 8.63 8.60 2.83
C GLY A 136 7.52 7.66 2.37
N ASP A 137 7.80 6.54 1.72
CA ASP A 137 6.76 5.60 1.28
C ASP A 137 6.04 4.93 2.46
N ALA A 138 4.73 5.15 2.57
CA ALA A 138 3.92 4.66 3.69
C ALA A 138 3.87 3.13 3.77
N LYS A 139 3.88 2.42 2.62
CA LYS A 139 3.86 0.96 2.61
C LYS A 139 5.18 0.37 3.10
N ALA A 140 6.30 0.99 2.73
CA ALA A 140 7.61 0.60 3.22
C ALA A 140 7.74 0.89 4.72
N GLN A 141 7.25 2.04 5.19
CA GLN A 141 7.21 2.39 6.61
C GLN A 141 6.38 1.39 7.42
N LEU A 142 5.18 1.00 6.94
CA LEU A 142 4.39 -0.08 7.55
C LEU A 142 5.17 -1.39 7.63
N ASN A 143 5.78 -1.83 6.51
CA ASN A 143 6.54 -3.08 6.49
C ASN A 143 7.75 -3.02 7.45
N LEU A 144 8.43 -1.89 7.52
CA LEU A 144 9.55 -1.69 8.43
C LEU A 144 9.10 -1.74 9.90
N GLY A 145 7.94 -1.15 10.23
CA GLY A 145 7.32 -1.28 11.54
C GLY A 145 7.06 -2.74 11.91
N VAL A 146 6.49 -3.51 10.98
CA VAL A 146 6.27 -4.96 11.16
C VAL A 146 7.59 -5.72 11.35
N MET A 147 8.65 -5.36 10.61
CA MET A 147 9.94 -6.03 10.74
C MET A 147 10.57 -5.80 12.12
N TYR A 148 10.47 -4.60 12.65
CA TYR A 148 10.91 -4.30 14.02
C TYR A 148 10.02 -4.97 15.09
N GLU A 149 8.68 -5.02 14.88
CA GLU A 149 7.75 -5.68 15.81
C GLU A 149 8.03 -7.17 16.00
N TYR A 150 8.45 -7.86 14.92
CA TYR A 150 8.63 -9.32 14.93
C TYR A 150 10.09 -9.76 14.79
N GLY A 151 11.06 -8.86 14.90
CA GLY A 151 12.47 -9.19 14.77
C GLY A 151 12.85 -9.82 13.42
N LYS A 152 12.23 -9.38 12.32
CA LYS A 152 12.46 -9.96 10.98
C LYS A 152 13.58 -9.23 10.24
N GLY A 153 14.75 -9.83 10.20
CA GLY A 153 15.93 -9.26 9.54
C GLY A 153 16.60 -8.12 10.30
N VAL A 154 16.14 -7.86 11.50
CA VAL A 154 16.63 -6.90 12.47
C VAL A 154 16.22 -7.38 13.86
N ASP A 155 16.89 -6.97 14.91
CA ASP A 155 16.48 -7.27 16.28
C ASP A 155 15.12 -6.63 16.58
N GLU A 156 14.30 -7.32 17.40
CA GLU A 156 13.00 -6.82 17.84
C GLU A 156 13.16 -5.50 18.58
N ASP A 157 12.42 -4.48 18.15
CA ASP A 157 12.41 -3.14 18.77
C ASP A 157 11.02 -2.50 18.61
N TYR A 158 10.22 -2.61 19.65
CA TYR A 158 8.86 -2.04 19.66
C TYR A 158 8.84 -0.50 19.59
N GLN A 159 9.88 0.18 20.06
CA GLN A 159 9.95 1.65 19.94
C GLN A 159 10.15 2.06 18.48
N GLN A 160 11.03 1.35 17.76
CA GLN A 160 11.20 1.54 16.32
C GLN A 160 9.93 1.13 15.56
N ALA A 161 9.26 0.07 15.96
CA ALA A 161 7.97 -0.32 15.36
C ALA A 161 6.93 0.81 15.48
N VAL A 162 6.75 1.36 16.69
CA VAL A 162 5.85 2.53 16.92
C VAL A 162 6.23 3.72 16.05
N TYR A 163 7.53 4.05 15.98
CA TYR A 163 8.02 5.17 15.18
C TYR A 163 7.62 5.03 13.69
N TRP A 164 7.85 3.86 13.11
CA TRP A 164 7.55 3.63 11.70
C TRP A 164 6.06 3.48 11.43
N TYR A 165 5.32 2.83 12.32
CA TYR A 165 3.85 2.79 12.22
C TYR A 165 3.24 4.19 12.30
N LYS A 166 3.74 5.05 13.20
CA LYS A 166 3.26 6.43 13.31
C LYS A 166 3.44 7.19 11.99
N LYS A 167 4.62 7.09 11.37
CA LYS A 167 4.89 7.72 10.07
C LYS A 167 3.94 7.24 8.97
N ALA A 168 3.70 5.95 8.88
CA ALA A 168 2.76 5.39 7.89
C ALA A 168 1.29 5.77 8.21
N ALA A 169 0.90 5.74 9.50
CA ALA A 169 -0.43 6.08 9.97
C ALA A 169 -0.79 7.55 9.72
N GLU A 170 0.18 8.46 9.88
CA GLU A 170 0.03 9.90 9.59
C GLU A 170 -0.19 10.15 8.09
N GLN A 171 0.28 9.28 7.22
CA GLN A 171 0.02 9.28 5.78
C GLN A 171 -1.29 8.59 5.39
N GLY A 172 -2.04 8.08 6.36
CA GLY A 172 -3.35 7.46 6.14
C GLY A 172 -3.32 5.95 5.93
N ASP A 173 -2.19 5.25 6.10
CA ASP A 173 -2.17 3.79 6.00
C ASP A 173 -3.01 3.16 7.10
N THR A 174 -4.12 2.52 6.71
CA THR A 174 -5.13 1.96 7.62
C THR A 174 -4.57 0.87 8.52
N ARG A 175 -3.65 0.03 8.01
CA ARG A 175 -3.04 -1.05 8.81
C ARG A 175 -2.06 -0.49 9.84
N ALA A 176 -1.31 0.54 9.45
CA ALA A 176 -0.42 1.22 10.39
C ALA A 176 -1.22 1.94 11.49
N GLN A 177 -2.36 2.56 11.16
CA GLN A 177 -3.26 3.16 12.15
C GLN A 177 -3.80 2.10 13.11
N LEU A 178 -4.23 0.94 12.60
CA LEU A 178 -4.67 -0.18 13.43
C LEU A 178 -3.57 -0.68 14.38
N ASN A 179 -2.36 -0.93 13.83
CA ASN A 179 -1.25 -1.43 14.63
C ASN A 179 -0.82 -0.41 15.71
N LEU A 180 -0.74 0.86 15.35
CA LEU A 180 -0.39 1.92 16.28
C LEU A 180 -1.44 2.06 17.41
N ALA A 181 -2.74 1.91 17.09
CA ALA A 181 -3.80 1.89 18.08
C ALA A 181 -3.64 0.74 19.07
N VAL A 182 -3.29 -0.45 18.60
CA VAL A 182 -2.99 -1.61 19.45
C VAL A 182 -1.79 -1.33 20.35
N MET A 183 -0.72 -0.76 19.83
CA MET A 183 0.47 -0.44 20.61
C MET A 183 0.17 0.54 21.74
N PHE A 184 -0.61 1.60 21.48
CA PHE A 184 -1.06 2.52 22.54
C PHE A 184 -2.01 1.84 23.54
N LYS A 185 -2.90 0.94 23.09
CA LYS A 185 -3.84 0.24 23.97
C LYS A 185 -3.13 -0.63 25.02
N PHE A 186 -2.02 -1.26 24.63
CA PHE A 186 -1.32 -2.23 25.48
C PHE A 186 0.05 -1.75 25.97
N GLY A 187 0.43 -0.50 25.72
CA GLY A 187 1.74 0.04 26.14
C GLY A 187 2.93 -0.66 25.48
N ILE A 188 2.78 -1.17 24.26
CA ILE A 188 3.86 -1.90 23.56
C ILE A 188 4.80 -0.90 22.87
N GLY A 189 6.03 -0.79 23.34
CA GLY A 189 7.03 0.16 22.81
C GLY A 189 6.71 1.63 23.05
N VAL A 190 5.64 1.93 23.76
CA VAL A 190 5.14 3.26 24.11
C VAL A 190 4.40 3.18 25.44
N ILE A 191 4.25 4.31 26.14
CA ILE A 191 3.40 4.36 27.35
C ILE A 191 1.95 4.10 26.93
N GLU A 192 1.23 3.26 27.71
CA GLU A 192 -0.20 3.00 27.50
C GLU A 192 -0.98 4.31 27.49
N ASP A 193 -1.79 4.49 26.44
CA ASP A 193 -2.63 5.67 26.26
C ASP A 193 -3.90 5.29 25.50
N PHE A 194 -4.98 5.04 26.23
CA PHE A 194 -6.28 4.70 25.64
C PHE A 194 -6.85 5.82 24.77
N SER A 195 -6.56 7.09 25.06
CA SER A 195 -7.05 8.21 24.24
C SER A 195 -6.39 8.23 22.88
N GLN A 196 -5.06 7.99 22.81
CA GLN A 196 -4.36 7.81 21.55
C GLN A 196 -4.83 6.54 20.81
N SER A 197 -5.06 5.45 21.53
CA SER A 197 -5.62 4.24 20.94
C SER A 197 -6.96 4.49 20.26
N VAL A 198 -7.90 5.17 20.93
CA VAL A 198 -9.20 5.56 20.36
C VAL A 198 -9.03 6.43 19.12
N LEU A 199 -8.12 7.41 19.16
CA LEU A 199 -7.85 8.30 18.03
C LEU A 199 -7.46 7.51 16.77
N TRP A 200 -6.53 6.56 16.91
CA TRP A 200 -6.02 5.79 15.80
C TRP A 200 -7.00 4.69 15.34
N TYR A 201 -7.70 4.01 16.27
CA TYR A 201 -8.79 3.11 15.90
C TYR A 201 -9.89 3.85 15.14
N LYS A 202 -10.26 5.06 15.56
CA LYS A 202 -11.27 5.86 14.87
C LYS A 202 -10.87 6.15 13.42
N LYS A 203 -9.64 6.59 13.19
CA LYS A 203 -9.12 6.85 11.84
C LYS A 203 -9.18 5.60 10.95
N ALA A 204 -8.76 4.44 11.47
CA ALA A 204 -8.81 3.19 10.73
C ALA A 204 -10.25 2.70 10.51
N ALA A 205 -11.13 2.86 11.50
CA ALA A 205 -12.55 2.48 11.43
C ALA A 205 -13.31 3.32 10.39
N GLU A 206 -13.01 4.62 10.31
CA GLU A 206 -13.56 5.54 9.31
C GLU A 206 -13.13 5.18 7.88
N GLN A 207 -12.00 4.49 7.70
CA GLN A 207 -11.56 3.91 6.44
C GLN A 207 -12.12 2.50 6.17
N GLY A 208 -13.00 1.99 7.04
CA GLY A 208 -13.67 0.70 6.87
C GLY A 208 -12.92 -0.50 7.46
N ASP A 209 -11.83 -0.32 8.22
CA ASP A 209 -11.19 -1.46 8.86
C ASP A 209 -12.08 -2.08 9.94
N THR A 210 -12.53 -3.28 9.70
CA THR A 210 -13.49 -3.98 10.57
C THR A 210 -12.91 -4.41 11.92
N LYS A 211 -11.57 -4.54 12.03
CA LYS A 211 -10.92 -4.80 13.33
C LYS A 211 -10.92 -3.52 14.16
N ALA A 212 -10.58 -2.40 13.52
CA ALA A 212 -10.62 -1.10 14.18
C ALA A 212 -12.04 -0.73 14.62
N GLN A 213 -13.05 -0.98 13.77
CA GLN A 213 -14.46 -0.77 14.14
C GLN A 213 -14.87 -1.58 15.36
N LEU A 214 -14.49 -2.86 15.44
CA LEU A 214 -14.77 -3.70 16.61
C LEU A 214 -14.08 -3.16 17.88
N ASN A 215 -12.77 -2.89 17.82
CA ASN A 215 -12.03 -2.38 18.97
C ASN A 215 -12.57 -1.02 19.44
N LEU A 216 -12.91 -0.14 18.50
CA LEU A 216 -13.52 1.15 18.81
C LEU A 216 -14.90 1.00 19.49
N ALA A 217 -15.69 0.02 19.04
CA ALA A 217 -16.96 -0.32 19.70
C ALA A 217 -16.75 -0.79 21.14
N GLU A 218 -15.75 -1.63 21.38
CA GLU A 218 -15.38 -2.08 22.73
C GLU A 218 -15.00 -0.89 23.63
N MET A 219 -14.15 0.02 23.13
CA MET A 219 -13.69 1.20 23.89
C MET A 219 -14.84 2.16 24.23
N TYR A 220 -15.78 2.40 23.29
CA TYR A 220 -16.97 3.20 23.61
C TYR A 220 -17.92 2.47 24.59
N ALA A 221 -17.96 1.15 24.56
CA ALA A 221 -18.81 0.37 25.48
C ALA A 221 -18.25 0.28 26.90
N SER A 222 -16.91 0.32 27.05
CA SER A 222 -16.22 0.25 28.35
C SER A 222 -15.91 1.62 28.93
N GLY A 223 -15.89 2.69 28.12
CA GLY A 223 -15.42 4.01 28.53
C GLY A 223 -13.88 4.13 28.62
N GLU A 224 -13.13 3.21 27.97
CA GLU A 224 -11.67 3.28 27.91
C GLU A 224 -11.19 4.37 26.95
N GLY A 225 -10.51 5.38 27.48
CA GLY A 225 -9.95 6.49 26.70
C GLY A 225 -10.96 7.50 26.13
N VAL A 226 -12.26 7.20 26.28
CA VAL A 226 -13.39 8.05 25.91
C VAL A 226 -14.54 7.84 26.91
N PRO A 227 -15.45 8.79 27.10
CA PRO A 227 -16.67 8.57 27.86
C PRO A 227 -17.49 7.40 27.27
N GLU A 228 -18.09 6.57 28.13
CA GLU A 228 -18.98 5.49 27.73
C GLU A 228 -20.10 6.03 26.83
N ASN A 229 -20.30 5.38 25.67
CA ASN A 229 -21.33 5.79 24.71
C ASN A 229 -21.87 4.58 23.94
N PHE A 230 -23.01 4.04 24.37
CA PHE A 230 -23.61 2.87 23.73
C PHE A 230 -24.13 3.14 22.31
N VAL A 231 -24.51 4.36 21.97
CA VAL A 231 -24.94 4.71 20.60
C VAL A 231 -23.77 4.54 19.64
N LEU A 232 -22.61 5.11 19.97
CA LEU A 232 -21.41 4.95 19.15
C LEU A 232 -20.85 3.54 19.20
N ALA A 233 -20.88 2.89 20.36
CA ALA A 233 -20.48 1.48 20.48
C ALA A 233 -21.32 0.57 19.59
N TYR A 234 -22.65 0.75 19.59
CA TYR A 234 -23.56 -0.01 18.75
C TYR A 234 -23.33 0.29 17.25
N LYS A 235 -23.18 1.57 16.88
CA LYS A 235 -22.86 1.96 15.49
C LYS A 235 -21.66 1.17 14.97
N TRP A 236 -20.54 1.23 15.65
CA TRP A 236 -19.30 0.60 15.19
C TRP A 236 -19.37 -0.94 15.22
N ALA A 237 -20.01 -1.52 16.26
CA ALA A 237 -20.27 -2.96 16.31
C ALA A 237 -21.22 -3.42 15.18
N ASN A 238 -22.22 -2.61 14.81
CA ASN A 238 -23.13 -2.89 13.69
C ASN A 238 -22.37 -2.94 12.37
N LEU A 239 -21.54 -1.94 12.07
CA LEU A 239 -20.72 -1.88 10.87
C LEU A 239 -19.74 -3.07 10.79
N ALA A 240 -19.01 -3.36 11.88
CA ALA A 240 -18.11 -4.51 11.91
C ALA A 240 -18.86 -5.85 11.75
N SER A 241 -20.08 -5.98 12.26
CA SER A 241 -20.88 -7.20 12.15
C SER A 241 -21.43 -7.45 10.75
N ALA A 242 -21.72 -6.39 9.98
CA ALA A 242 -22.17 -6.48 8.59
C ALA A 242 -21.13 -7.16 7.69
N HIS A 243 -19.85 -7.08 8.07
CA HIS A 243 -18.73 -7.71 7.36
C HIS A 243 -18.34 -9.09 7.95
N GLY A 244 -19.28 -9.79 8.62
CA GLY A 244 -19.13 -11.19 9.02
C GLY A 244 -18.26 -11.43 10.26
N ARG A 245 -18.07 -10.45 11.14
CA ARG A 245 -17.34 -10.65 12.40
C ARG A 245 -18.28 -11.13 13.51
N ASP A 246 -18.21 -12.41 13.88
CA ASP A 246 -19.04 -12.99 14.95
C ASP A 246 -18.88 -12.27 16.30
N LYS A 247 -17.64 -11.87 16.66
CA LYS A 247 -17.38 -11.10 17.87
C LYS A 247 -18.13 -9.75 17.87
N ALA A 248 -18.18 -9.06 16.73
CA ALA A 248 -18.91 -7.80 16.61
C ALA A 248 -20.42 -8.01 16.75
N LYS A 249 -20.95 -9.11 16.20
CA LYS A 249 -22.37 -9.48 16.36
C LYS A 249 -22.71 -9.77 17.82
N ALA A 250 -21.84 -10.49 18.53
CA ALA A 250 -22.01 -10.75 19.96
C ALA A 250 -22.00 -9.45 20.77
N LEU A 251 -21.00 -8.60 20.57
CA LEU A 251 -20.88 -7.30 21.24
C LEU A 251 -22.09 -6.40 20.97
N LYS A 252 -22.54 -6.32 19.71
CA LYS A 252 -23.74 -5.55 19.33
C LYS A 252 -24.96 -6.02 20.13
N ASN A 253 -25.15 -7.33 20.29
CA ASN A 253 -26.27 -7.87 21.02
C ASN A 253 -26.21 -7.56 22.54
N GLU A 254 -25.01 -7.58 23.13
CA GLU A 254 -24.81 -7.18 24.53
C GLU A 254 -25.07 -5.68 24.74
N ILE A 255 -24.54 -4.82 23.88
CA ILE A 255 -24.79 -3.38 23.95
C ILE A 255 -26.27 -3.08 23.82
N ARG A 256 -26.97 -3.73 22.89
CA ARG A 256 -28.42 -3.59 22.68
C ARG A 256 -29.26 -3.77 23.92
N LYS A 257 -28.87 -4.69 24.82
CA LYS A 257 -29.59 -4.95 26.07
C LYS A 257 -29.57 -3.78 27.06
N ARG A 258 -28.60 -2.87 26.89
CA ARG A 258 -28.36 -1.67 27.72
C ARG A 258 -28.91 -0.38 27.10
N MET A 259 -29.52 -0.45 25.91
CA MET A 259 -29.98 0.71 25.13
C MET A 259 -31.51 0.82 25.10
N THR A 260 -31.99 2.06 25.03
CA THR A 260 -33.42 2.32 24.74
C THR A 260 -33.69 2.12 23.22
N ARG A 261 -34.97 2.06 22.86
CA ARG A 261 -35.38 1.95 21.43
C ARG A 261 -34.92 3.14 20.61
N GLU A 262 -34.96 4.33 21.16
CA GLU A 262 -34.56 5.60 20.57
C GLU A 262 -33.04 5.59 20.30
N GLN A 263 -32.24 5.17 21.27
CA GLN A 263 -30.79 5.03 21.12
C GLN A 263 -30.40 4.01 20.03
N ILE A 264 -31.13 2.89 19.95
CA ILE A 264 -30.91 1.88 18.90
C ILE A 264 -31.22 2.47 17.51
N ALA A 265 -32.35 3.20 17.37
CA ALA A 265 -32.71 3.84 16.11
C ALA A 265 -31.68 4.89 15.68
N GLU A 266 -31.20 5.71 16.61
CA GLU A 266 -30.13 6.69 16.38
C GLU A 266 -28.84 6.00 15.90
N ALA A 267 -28.40 4.95 16.59
CA ALA A 267 -27.19 4.22 16.23
C ALA A 267 -27.28 3.56 14.84
N GLN A 268 -28.46 3.01 14.51
CA GLN A 268 -28.70 2.44 13.18
C GLN A 268 -28.67 3.53 12.08
N LYS A 269 -29.27 4.69 12.35
CA LYS A 269 -29.19 5.82 11.45
C LYS A 269 -27.75 6.26 11.22
N LEU A 270 -26.95 6.41 12.27
CA LEU A 270 -25.54 6.76 12.18
C LEU A 270 -24.70 5.75 11.39
N SER A 271 -25.05 4.44 11.48
CA SER A 271 -24.41 3.39 10.67
C SER A 271 -24.74 3.58 9.18
N LEU A 272 -26.01 3.78 8.85
CA LEU A 272 -26.48 3.96 7.48
C LEU A 272 -25.91 5.22 6.85
N ASP A 273 -25.90 6.35 7.59
CA ASP A 273 -25.34 7.61 7.11
C ASP A 273 -23.83 7.48 6.80
N TRP A 274 -23.10 6.71 7.60
CA TRP A 274 -21.69 6.43 7.33
C TRP A 274 -21.50 5.56 6.07
N GLU A 275 -22.31 4.50 5.88
CA GLU A 275 -22.25 3.65 4.67
C GLU A 275 -22.53 4.46 3.40
N LYS A 276 -23.54 5.34 3.42
CA LYS A 276 -23.84 6.24 2.32
C LYS A 276 -22.69 7.20 2.00
N SER A 277 -22.02 7.70 3.04
CA SER A 277 -20.87 8.60 2.83
C SER A 277 -19.70 7.94 2.10
N LEU A 278 -19.58 6.60 2.14
CA LEU A 278 -18.57 5.84 1.39
C LEU A 278 -18.97 5.61 -0.07
N THR A 279 -20.29 5.52 -0.36
CA THR A 279 -20.80 5.26 -1.73
C THR A 279 -21.06 6.54 -2.53
N GLY A 280 -21.01 7.70 -1.87
CA GLY A 280 -21.26 9.00 -2.51
C GLY A 280 -22.74 9.27 -2.80
N GLU A 281 -23.64 8.57 -2.09
CA GLU A 281 -25.11 8.74 -2.12
C GLU A 281 -25.61 9.75 -1.10
#